data_8b0f2635f02c45feea663fe152eeffbe
#
_entry.id   8b0f2635f02c45feea663fe152eeffbe
#
_cell.length_a   1.000
_cell.length_b   1.000
_cell.length_c   1.000
_cell.angle_alpha   90.00
_cell.angle_beta   90.00
_cell.angle_gamma   90.00
#
_symmetry.space_group_name_H-M   'P 1'
#
loop_
_entity.id
_entity.type
_entity.pdbx_description
1 polymer ?
#
loop_
_entity_poly.entity_id
_entity_poly.type
_entity_poly.pdbx_seq_one_letter_code
_entity_poly.pdbx_strand_id
1 'polypeptide(L)' 'MKQGKCPKCSSTEVYCGSAIKPKSGPFGSNSIPVSLASIAALDNYVCTQCGYVESYIPDDTKLKEISIKWPKVG' A
#
# COMPACT_ATOMS: atom_id res chain seq x y z
N MET A 1 -3.20 10.41 -2.53
CA MET A 1 -4.00 9.93 -3.68
C MET A 1 -5.38 9.36 -3.30
N LYS A 2 -5.64 9.14 -2.04
CA LYS A 2 -6.95 8.62 -1.61
C LYS A 2 -8.12 9.56 -1.96
N GLN A 3 -7.85 10.84 -2.14
CA GLN A 3 -8.85 11.84 -2.53
C GLN A 3 -9.15 11.84 -4.03
N GLY A 4 -8.44 11.02 -4.82
CA GLY A 4 -8.67 10.93 -6.25
C GLY A 4 -7.91 11.96 -7.07
N LYS A 5 -6.85 12.55 -6.52
CA LYS A 5 -6.01 13.50 -7.25
C LYS A 5 -4.54 13.13 -7.11
N CYS A 6 -3.83 13.09 -8.21
CA CYS A 6 -2.40 12.76 -8.23
C CYS A 6 -1.57 13.94 -7.75
N PRO A 7 -0.68 13.76 -6.73
CA PRO A 7 0.18 14.86 -6.27
C PRO A 7 1.32 15.20 -7.23
N LYS A 8 1.58 14.33 -8.22
CA LYS A 8 2.67 14.54 -9.18
C LYS A 8 2.24 15.32 -10.42
N CYS A 9 1.07 15.00 -10.99
CA CYS A 9 0.62 15.62 -12.23
C CYS A 9 -0.74 16.31 -12.12
N SER A 10 -1.37 16.26 -10.94
CA SER A 10 -2.67 16.88 -10.66
C SER A 10 -3.85 16.27 -11.41
N SER A 11 -3.65 15.12 -12.06
CA SER A 11 -4.72 14.41 -12.75
C SER A 11 -5.73 13.82 -11.76
N THR A 12 -6.98 13.71 -12.20
CA THR A 12 -8.03 13.02 -11.45
C THR A 12 -8.17 11.55 -11.87
N GLU A 13 -7.32 11.05 -12.77
CA GLU A 13 -7.35 9.66 -13.26
C GLU A 13 -6.61 8.74 -12.28
N VAL A 14 -7.13 8.65 -11.05
CA VAL A 14 -6.56 7.84 -9.97
C VAL A 14 -7.47 6.64 -9.73
N TYR A 15 -6.89 5.45 -9.73
CA TYR A 15 -7.60 4.17 -9.57
C TYR A 15 -7.05 3.41 -8.39
N CYS A 16 -7.94 2.70 -7.69
CA CYS A 16 -7.60 1.96 -6.47
C CYS A 16 -7.73 0.47 -6.69
N GLY A 17 -6.69 -0.28 -6.33
CA GLY A 17 -6.67 -1.73 -6.45
C GLY A 17 -7.04 -2.48 -5.17
N SER A 18 -7.71 -1.84 -4.21
CA SER A 18 -8.01 -2.46 -2.92
C SER A 18 -8.89 -3.69 -3.02
N ALA A 19 -9.71 -3.80 -4.05
CA ALA A 19 -10.60 -4.94 -4.26
C ALA A 19 -9.94 -6.13 -4.93
N ILE A 20 -8.71 -5.99 -5.42
CA ILE A 20 -8.00 -7.06 -6.11
C ILE A 20 -7.44 -8.06 -5.11
N LYS A 21 -7.71 -9.33 -5.30
CA LYS A 21 -7.26 -10.43 -4.42
C LYS A 21 -6.69 -11.57 -5.25
N PRO A 22 -5.76 -12.38 -4.67
CA PRO A 22 -5.16 -12.23 -3.34
C PRO A 22 -4.06 -11.17 -3.31
N LYS A 23 -3.92 -10.47 -2.18
CA LYS A 23 -2.89 -9.44 -1.98
C LYS A 23 -1.62 -10.02 -1.39
N SER A 24 -1.73 -11.14 -0.69
CA SER A 24 -0.60 -11.79 -0.02
C SER A 24 -0.76 -13.30 -0.10
N GLY A 25 0.30 -14.03 0.29
CA GLY A 25 0.32 -15.49 0.25
C GLY A 25 1.03 -16.00 -1.00
N PRO A 26 0.92 -17.31 -1.32
CA PRO A 26 1.71 -17.93 -2.40
C PRO A 26 1.44 -17.35 -3.79
N PHE A 27 0.24 -16.82 -4.02
CA PHE A 27 -0.14 -16.27 -5.32
C PHE A 27 -0.34 -14.76 -5.29
N GLY A 28 -0.16 -14.13 -4.10
CA GLY A 28 -0.26 -12.69 -3.94
C GLY A 28 1.11 -12.05 -3.87
N SER A 29 1.33 -10.97 -4.61
CA SER A 29 2.61 -10.27 -4.63
C SER A 29 2.52 -8.83 -4.11
N ASN A 30 1.35 -8.40 -3.64
CA ASN A 30 1.12 -7.04 -3.20
C ASN A 30 1.17 -6.93 -1.67
N SER A 31 2.33 -7.26 -1.11
CA SER A 31 2.54 -7.23 0.33
C SER A 31 4.01 -6.95 0.64
N ILE A 32 4.25 -6.52 1.89
CA ILE A 32 5.61 -6.29 2.39
C ILE A 32 5.84 -7.12 3.66
N PRO A 33 7.07 -7.55 3.92
CA PRO A 33 7.38 -8.25 5.17
C PRO A 33 7.40 -7.27 6.34
N VAL A 34 6.74 -7.63 7.43
CA VAL A 34 6.76 -6.86 8.67
C VAL A 34 7.79 -7.48 9.62
N SER A 35 7.83 -8.81 9.67
CA SER A 35 8.81 -9.58 10.44
C SER A 35 8.99 -10.93 9.76
N LEU A 36 9.80 -11.81 10.35
CA LEU A 36 10.06 -13.14 9.80
C LEU A 36 8.79 -13.98 9.62
N ALA A 37 7.78 -13.75 10.46
CA ALA A 37 6.55 -14.52 10.45
C ALA A 37 5.31 -13.69 10.10
N SER A 38 5.49 -12.42 9.71
CA SER A 38 4.37 -11.51 9.49
C SER A 38 4.55 -10.71 8.22
N ILE A 39 3.48 -10.64 7.41
CA ILE A 39 3.44 -9.83 6.19
C ILE A 39 2.20 -8.92 6.23
N ALA A 40 2.30 -7.78 5.56
CA ALA A 40 1.21 -6.82 5.46
C ALA A 40 0.78 -6.66 4.01
N ALA A 41 -0.50 -6.89 3.74
CA ALA A 41 -1.08 -6.65 2.42
C ALA A 41 -1.21 -5.15 2.18
N LEU A 42 -1.11 -4.73 0.92
CA LEU A 42 -1.12 -3.33 0.53
C LEU A 42 -2.34 -3.01 -0.34
N ASP A 43 -2.83 -1.79 -0.20
CA ASP A 43 -3.77 -1.20 -1.15
C ASP A 43 -3.01 -0.19 -1.99
N ASN A 44 -3.09 -0.35 -3.31
CA ASN A 44 -2.38 0.51 -4.26
C ASN A 44 -3.31 1.51 -4.91
N TYR A 45 -2.84 2.74 -5.04
CA TYR A 45 -3.51 3.81 -5.79
C TYR A 45 -2.60 4.20 -6.93
N VAL A 46 -3.14 4.23 -8.15
CA VAL A 46 -2.36 4.45 -9.38
C VAL A 46 -2.94 5.60 -10.17
N CYS A 47 -2.08 6.54 -10.56
CA CYS A 47 -2.43 7.55 -11.55
C CYS A 47 -2.12 7.00 -12.93
N THR A 48 -3.15 6.84 -13.77
CA THR A 48 -2.97 6.29 -15.11
C THR A 48 -2.42 7.31 -16.10
N GLN A 49 -2.38 8.59 -15.73
CA GLN A 49 -1.80 9.62 -16.58
C GLN A 49 -0.26 9.64 -16.54
N CYS A 50 0.31 9.52 -15.35
CA CYS A 50 1.77 9.60 -15.19
C CYS A 50 2.42 8.35 -14.62
N GLY A 51 1.63 7.36 -14.15
CA GLY A 51 2.14 6.13 -13.59
C GLY A 51 2.58 6.21 -12.13
N TYR A 52 2.30 7.31 -11.44
CA TYR A 52 2.64 7.43 -10.02
C TYR A 52 1.80 6.46 -9.18
N VAL A 53 2.44 5.79 -8.23
CA VAL A 53 1.80 4.78 -7.36
C VAL A 53 2.04 5.14 -5.91
N GLU A 54 0.98 5.07 -5.10
CA GLU A 54 1.07 5.09 -3.63
C GLU A 54 0.47 3.82 -3.07
N SER A 55 1.11 3.26 -2.05
CA SER A 55 0.64 2.05 -1.37
C SER A 55 0.38 2.34 0.09
N TYR A 56 -0.71 1.76 0.62
CA TYR A 56 -1.12 1.92 2.01
C TYR A 56 -1.36 0.55 2.63
N ILE A 57 -1.09 0.44 3.94
CA ILE A 57 -1.40 -0.75 4.72
C ILE A 57 -2.76 -0.51 5.39
N PRO A 58 -3.82 -1.23 5.00
CA PRO A 58 -5.15 -1.02 5.60
C PRO A 58 -5.32 -1.68 6.96
N ASP A 59 -4.45 -2.62 7.35
CA ASP A 59 -4.58 -3.38 8.59
C ASP A 59 -3.91 -2.65 9.75
N ASP A 60 -4.72 -2.14 10.69
CA ASP A 60 -4.22 -1.41 11.86
C ASP A 60 -3.32 -2.26 12.75
N THR A 61 -3.56 -3.57 12.84
CA THR A 61 -2.74 -4.50 13.61
C THR A 61 -1.32 -4.53 13.06
N LYS A 62 -1.17 -4.54 11.73
CA LYS A 62 0.14 -4.52 11.08
C LYS A 62 0.85 -3.18 11.30
N LEU A 63 0.11 -2.07 11.27
CA LEU A 63 0.69 -0.75 11.55
C LEU A 63 1.26 -0.68 12.97
N LYS A 64 0.52 -1.22 13.94
CA LYS A 64 1.01 -1.28 15.33
C LYS A 64 2.25 -2.16 15.46
N GLU A 65 2.25 -3.31 14.79
CA GLU A 65 3.40 -4.21 14.80
C GLU A 65 4.65 -3.54 14.24
N ILE A 66 4.51 -2.80 13.13
CA ILE A 66 5.60 -2.05 12.53
C ILE A 66 6.15 -1.01 13.50
N SER A 67 5.28 -0.28 14.20
CA SER A 67 5.69 0.78 15.12
C SER A 67 6.48 0.23 16.32
N ILE A 68 6.29 -1.04 16.65
CA ILE A 68 7.00 -1.70 17.74
C ILE A 68 8.34 -2.28 17.27
N LYS A 69 8.35 -2.90 16.08
CA LYS A 69 9.47 -3.71 15.60
C LYS A 69 10.45 -2.97 14.70
N TRP A 70 9.98 -1.97 13.96
CA TRP A 70 10.84 -1.26 13.02
C TRP A 70 11.47 -0.04 13.65
N PRO A 71 12.72 0.32 13.27
CA PRO A 71 13.33 1.56 13.77
C PRO A 71 12.60 2.78 13.21
N LYS A 72 12.36 3.75 14.09
CA LYS A 72 11.70 4.99 13.69
C LYS A 72 12.69 5.88 12.95
N VAL A 73 12.21 6.48 11.84
CA VAL A 73 12.99 7.41 11.03
C VAL A 73 12.75 8.83 11.53
N GLY A 74 13.82 9.58 11.70
CA GLY A 74 13.75 10.99 12.11
C GLY A 74 13.93 11.19 13.62
#